data_dd8741df10672289016d817d49d70165
#
_entry.id   dd8741df10672289016d817d49d70165
#
_cell.length_a   1.000
_cell.length_b   1.000
_cell.length_c   1.000
_cell.angle_alpha   90.00
_cell.angle_beta   90.00
_cell.angle_gamma   90.00
#
_symmetry.space_group_name_H-M   'P 1'
#
loop_
_entity.id
_entity.type
_entity.pdbx_description
1 polymer ?
#
loop_
_entity_poly.entity_id
_entity_poly.type
_entity_poly.pdbx_seq_one_letter_code
_entity_poly.pdbx_strand_id
1 'polypeptide(L)'
;MNIDLTGKNAFVFGASKGIGRAIAFSLASLGANVTLAARSAEKLAEISLDLNKQRVADHQDHDYLVVDGNDPADIKRKLQILLNIKTYHILINNTGGPPAGAILSADWEAFQQAFQMHLHCSHLSVRLMTEKMKEVGYGRIINIISTSVRMPIDGLGVSNTTRAAMASWAKTLANEVAPYGITVNNILPGFTATERLDTLMEIWAEQNGLSKEEQISQSKLSIPMRRFGTPEEIADVAAFLASPAASYVTGTSIIVDGGRTKSL
;
A
#
# COMPACT_ATOMS: atom_id res chain seq x y z
N MET A 1 -18.19 -16.62 -1.76
CA MET A 1 -17.21 -15.74 -2.42
C MET A 1 -15.86 -16.44 -2.39
N ASN A 2 -15.17 -16.56 -3.52
CA ASN A 2 -13.85 -17.21 -3.54
C ASN A 2 -12.77 -16.17 -3.22
N ILE A 3 -12.27 -16.20 -1.98
CA ILE A 3 -11.17 -15.33 -1.50
C ILE A 3 -9.91 -16.14 -1.15
N ASP A 4 -9.88 -17.42 -1.48
CA ASP A 4 -8.74 -18.31 -1.24
C ASP A 4 -7.51 -17.86 -2.04
N LEU A 5 -6.37 -17.71 -1.36
CA LEU A 5 -5.07 -17.35 -1.91
C LEU A 5 -4.04 -18.48 -1.79
N THR A 6 -4.50 -19.69 -1.51
CA THR A 6 -3.62 -20.87 -1.43
C THR A 6 -2.78 -21.03 -2.71
N GLY A 7 -1.46 -21.20 -2.53
CA GLY A 7 -0.50 -21.29 -3.64
C GLY A 7 -0.16 -19.96 -4.32
N LYS A 8 -0.69 -18.82 -3.85
CA LYS A 8 -0.30 -17.50 -4.35
C LYS A 8 0.85 -16.93 -3.53
N ASN A 9 1.79 -16.28 -4.21
CA ASN A 9 2.89 -15.54 -3.58
C ASN A 9 2.59 -14.05 -3.64
N ALA A 10 2.62 -13.39 -2.50
CA ALA A 10 2.41 -11.96 -2.36
C ALA A 10 3.70 -11.24 -1.98
N PHE A 11 3.98 -10.12 -2.63
CA PHE A 11 5.06 -9.21 -2.25
C PHE A 11 4.45 -7.93 -1.67
N VAL A 12 4.81 -7.59 -0.43
CA VAL A 12 4.19 -6.47 0.30
C VAL A 12 5.25 -5.44 0.68
N PHE A 13 5.25 -4.30 -0.01
CA PHE A 13 6.07 -3.15 0.40
C PHE A 13 5.53 -2.48 1.66
N GLY A 14 6.44 -1.88 2.46
CA GLY A 14 6.07 -1.16 3.68
C GLY A 14 5.44 -2.06 4.75
N ALA A 15 5.81 -3.35 4.77
CA ALA A 15 5.20 -4.38 5.61
C ALA A 15 5.64 -4.35 7.08
N SER A 16 6.59 -3.48 7.48
CA SER A 16 7.13 -3.44 8.85
C SER A 16 6.19 -2.86 9.90
N LYS A 17 5.07 -2.19 9.50
CA LYS A 17 4.08 -1.59 10.41
C LYS A 17 2.81 -1.15 9.68
N GLY A 18 1.79 -0.76 10.46
CA GLY A 18 0.56 -0.12 9.98
C GLY A 18 -0.16 -0.93 8.90
N ILE A 19 -0.64 -0.26 7.86
CA ILE A 19 -1.46 -0.86 6.80
C ILE A 19 -0.73 -2.01 6.10
N GLY A 20 0.56 -1.84 5.75
CA GLY A 20 1.31 -2.90 5.06
C GLY A 20 1.47 -4.17 5.90
N ARG A 21 1.68 -4.04 7.22
CA ARG A 21 1.71 -5.17 8.15
C ARG A 21 0.34 -5.86 8.19
N ALA A 22 -0.74 -5.10 8.37
CA ALA A 22 -2.08 -5.67 8.40
C ALA A 22 -2.44 -6.41 7.10
N ILE A 23 -2.08 -5.85 5.93
CA ILE A 23 -2.27 -6.52 4.64
C ILE A 23 -1.49 -7.84 4.58
N ALA A 24 -0.25 -7.87 5.05
CA ALA A 24 0.56 -9.09 5.07
C ALA A 24 -0.12 -10.20 5.87
N PHE A 25 -0.63 -9.89 7.07
CA PHE A 25 -1.38 -10.86 7.89
C PHE A 25 -2.70 -11.29 7.24
N SER A 26 -3.46 -10.35 6.66
CA SER A 26 -4.71 -10.67 5.99
C SER A 26 -4.50 -11.60 4.78
N LEU A 27 -3.48 -11.35 3.94
CA LEU A 27 -3.16 -12.23 2.81
C LEU A 27 -2.68 -13.61 3.27
N ALA A 28 -1.86 -13.67 4.32
CA ALA A 28 -1.38 -14.93 4.90
C ALA A 28 -2.53 -15.77 5.46
N SER A 29 -3.49 -15.14 6.16
CA SER A 29 -4.67 -15.83 6.72
C SER A 29 -5.59 -16.42 5.64
N LEU A 30 -5.49 -15.95 4.40
CA LEU A 30 -6.19 -16.48 3.23
C LEU A 30 -5.37 -17.53 2.44
N GLY A 31 -4.22 -17.96 2.96
CA GLY A 31 -3.40 -19.02 2.37
C GLY A 31 -2.23 -18.55 1.49
N ALA A 32 -2.02 -17.24 1.31
CA ALA A 32 -0.90 -16.75 0.52
C ALA A 32 0.45 -16.95 1.23
N ASN A 33 1.51 -17.21 0.46
CA ASN A 33 2.88 -17.01 0.90
C ASN A 33 3.20 -15.52 0.82
N VAL A 34 3.81 -14.94 1.84
CA VAL A 34 4.06 -13.49 1.90
C VAL A 34 5.55 -13.21 2.02
N THR A 35 6.07 -12.41 1.09
CA THR A 35 7.39 -11.78 1.20
C THR A 35 7.20 -10.34 1.67
N LEU A 36 7.66 -10.06 2.88
CA LEU A 36 7.62 -8.74 3.52
C LEU A 36 8.76 -7.87 3.01
N ALA A 37 8.51 -6.62 2.62
CA ALA A 37 9.55 -5.73 2.14
C ALA A 37 9.53 -4.37 2.87
N ALA A 38 10.64 -3.99 3.51
CA ALA A 38 10.84 -2.71 4.19
C ALA A 38 12.32 -2.51 4.55
N ARG A 39 12.63 -1.39 5.21
CA ARG A 39 14.01 -1.03 5.63
C ARG A 39 14.48 -1.73 6.90
N SER A 40 13.60 -1.97 7.86
CA SER A 40 13.96 -2.52 9.18
C SER A 40 14.03 -4.04 9.14
N ALA A 41 15.24 -4.58 9.09
CA ALA A 41 15.48 -6.03 9.11
C ALA A 41 14.89 -6.70 10.36
N GLU A 42 15.08 -6.09 11.54
CA GLU A 42 14.61 -6.62 12.83
C GLU A 42 13.08 -6.79 12.83
N LYS A 43 12.34 -5.71 12.48
CA LYS A 43 10.87 -5.77 12.43
C LYS A 43 10.36 -6.77 11.40
N LEU A 44 11.03 -6.86 10.24
CA LEU A 44 10.64 -7.82 9.20
C LEU A 44 10.86 -9.25 9.66
N ALA A 45 11.99 -9.53 10.33
CA ALA A 45 12.28 -10.85 10.88
C ALA A 45 11.25 -11.27 11.94
N GLU A 46 10.90 -10.37 12.87
CA GLU A 46 9.86 -10.58 13.87
C GLU A 46 8.50 -10.92 13.22
N ILE A 47 8.05 -10.08 12.28
CA ILE A 47 6.77 -10.28 11.59
C ILE A 47 6.78 -11.58 10.78
N SER A 48 7.87 -11.90 10.09
CA SER A 48 8.01 -13.14 9.35
C SER A 48 7.90 -14.37 10.26
N LEU A 49 8.53 -14.33 11.45
CA LEU A 49 8.39 -15.38 12.44
C LEU A 49 6.94 -15.51 12.94
N ASP A 50 6.26 -14.41 13.19
CA ASP A 50 4.87 -14.42 13.63
C ASP A 50 3.92 -14.99 12.57
N LEU A 51 4.11 -14.60 11.31
CA LEU A 51 3.37 -15.17 10.19
C LEU A 51 3.60 -16.68 10.06
N ASN A 52 4.85 -17.12 10.19
CA ASN A 52 5.21 -18.54 10.12
C ASN A 52 4.66 -19.36 11.30
N LYS A 53 4.43 -18.76 12.47
CA LYS A 53 3.73 -19.40 13.59
C LYS A 53 2.22 -19.51 13.37
N GLN A 54 1.63 -18.58 12.60
CA GLN A 54 0.19 -18.46 12.35
C GLN A 54 -0.23 -19.05 11.00
N ARG A 55 0.59 -19.87 10.36
CA ARG A 55 0.25 -20.53 9.10
C ARG A 55 -1.10 -21.24 9.19
N VAL A 56 -1.90 -21.08 8.15
CA VAL A 56 -3.19 -21.77 8.00
C VAL A 56 -3.05 -23.07 7.20
N ALA A 57 -1.88 -23.30 6.59
CA ALA A 57 -1.53 -24.50 5.85
C ALA A 57 -0.01 -24.80 5.95
N ASP A 58 0.37 -26.05 6.02
CA ASP A 58 1.78 -26.49 6.19
C ASP A 58 2.72 -26.04 5.07
N HIS A 59 2.19 -25.87 3.87
CA HIS A 59 2.97 -25.46 2.69
C HIS A 59 3.21 -23.94 2.59
N GLN A 60 2.65 -23.14 3.51
CA GLN A 60 2.91 -21.69 3.50
C GLN A 60 4.36 -21.40 3.94
N ASP A 61 4.99 -20.49 3.23
CA ASP A 61 6.33 -19.99 3.51
C ASP A 61 6.33 -18.46 3.49
N HIS A 62 6.70 -17.85 4.62
CA HIS A 62 6.75 -16.40 4.76
C HIS A 62 8.20 -15.96 4.97
N ASP A 63 8.66 -15.09 4.12
CA ASP A 63 10.02 -14.57 4.12
C ASP A 63 10.04 -13.03 4.11
N TYR A 64 11.22 -12.44 4.06
CA TYR A 64 11.34 -11.00 3.97
C TYR A 64 12.54 -10.55 3.13
N LEU A 65 12.44 -9.33 2.63
CA LEU A 65 13.48 -8.65 1.87
C LEU A 65 13.72 -7.26 2.43
N VAL A 66 14.94 -6.99 2.85
CA VAL A 66 15.33 -5.63 3.31
C VAL A 66 15.60 -4.76 2.09
N VAL A 67 14.79 -3.72 1.90
CA VAL A 67 14.92 -2.76 0.78
C VAL A 67 14.61 -1.33 1.24
N ASP A 68 15.28 -0.36 0.62
CA ASP A 68 14.95 1.06 0.76
C ASP A 68 14.35 1.59 -0.55
N GLY A 69 13.17 2.22 -0.47
CA GLY A 69 12.52 2.88 -1.60
C GLY A 69 13.35 4.01 -2.22
N ASN A 70 14.34 4.52 -1.52
CA ASN A 70 15.27 5.52 -2.04
C ASN A 70 16.43 4.92 -2.86
N ASP A 71 16.57 3.60 -2.91
CA ASP A 71 17.58 2.89 -3.71
C ASP A 71 16.93 1.94 -4.74
N PRO A 72 16.46 2.46 -5.88
CA PRO A 72 15.87 1.64 -6.93
C PRO A 72 16.84 0.63 -7.55
N ALA A 73 18.14 0.90 -7.53
CA ALA A 73 19.14 -0.02 -8.06
C ALA A 73 19.26 -1.28 -7.19
N ASP A 74 19.29 -1.12 -5.87
CA ASP A 74 19.28 -2.24 -4.92
C ASP A 74 17.96 -3.03 -4.99
N ILE A 75 16.82 -2.33 -5.07
CA ILE A 75 15.52 -2.99 -5.27
C ILE A 75 15.53 -3.84 -6.53
N LYS A 76 15.98 -3.29 -7.67
CA LYS A 76 16.06 -4.00 -8.94
C LYS A 76 16.89 -5.27 -8.81
N ARG A 77 18.10 -5.14 -8.27
CA ARG A 77 19.04 -6.26 -8.10
C ARG A 77 18.43 -7.37 -7.23
N LYS A 78 17.87 -7.00 -6.09
CA LYS A 78 17.26 -7.96 -5.14
C LYS A 78 16.01 -8.64 -5.71
N LEU A 79 15.11 -7.88 -6.36
CA LEU A 79 13.93 -8.44 -7.01
C LEU A 79 14.31 -9.39 -8.16
N GLN A 80 15.32 -9.07 -8.97
CA GLN A 80 15.79 -9.97 -10.02
C GLN A 80 16.25 -11.32 -9.47
N ILE A 81 16.96 -11.32 -8.34
CA ILE A 81 17.39 -12.57 -7.69
C ILE A 81 16.16 -13.37 -7.23
N LEU A 82 15.20 -12.72 -6.54
CA LEU A 82 13.98 -13.39 -6.07
C LEU A 82 13.13 -13.96 -7.19
N LEU A 83 12.99 -13.24 -8.29
CA LEU A 83 12.18 -13.65 -9.44
C LEU A 83 12.75 -14.85 -10.21
N ASN A 84 14.03 -15.19 -10.00
CA ASN A 84 14.61 -16.43 -10.53
C ASN A 84 14.14 -17.69 -9.78
N ILE A 85 13.67 -17.54 -8.53
CA ILE A 85 13.28 -18.66 -7.67
C ILE A 85 11.80 -18.66 -7.28
N LYS A 86 11.12 -17.52 -7.37
CA LYS A 86 9.73 -17.37 -6.94
C LYS A 86 8.92 -16.51 -7.93
N THR A 87 7.76 -16.99 -8.36
CA THR A 87 6.80 -16.20 -9.13
C THR A 87 5.86 -15.48 -8.17
N TYR A 88 5.72 -14.16 -8.29
CA TYR A 88 4.77 -13.37 -7.51
C TYR A 88 3.47 -13.17 -8.28
N HIS A 89 2.36 -13.38 -7.59
CA HIS A 89 0.99 -13.27 -8.10
C HIS A 89 0.31 -11.98 -7.62
N ILE A 90 0.75 -11.48 -6.48
CA ILE A 90 0.17 -10.31 -5.80
C ILE A 90 1.30 -9.34 -5.47
N LEU A 91 1.13 -8.08 -5.86
CA LEU A 91 2.03 -6.98 -5.52
C LEU A 91 1.26 -5.90 -4.78
N ILE A 92 1.66 -5.62 -3.55
CA ILE A 92 1.15 -4.51 -2.74
C ILE A 92 2.18 -3.38 -2.74
N ASN A 93 1.88 -2.31 -3.44
CA ASN A 93 2.65 -1.07 -3.40
C ASN A 93 2.15 -0.20 -2.25
N ASN A 94 2.85 -0.24 -1.13
CA ASN A 94 2.57 0.54 0.06
C ASN A 94 3.86 1.19 0.56
N THR A 95 3.98 2.49 0.39
CA THR A 95 5.17 3.27 0.77
C THR A 95 4.81 4.37 1.76
N GLY A 96 5.76 4.74 2.61
CA GLY A 96 5.60 5.86 3.53
C GLY A 96 5.35 7.19 2.80
N GLY A 97 4.51 8.06 3.35
CA GLY A 97 4.26 9.37 2.76
C GLY A 97 5.42 10.36 2.97
N PRO A 98 5.60 11.36 2.08
CA PRO A 98 6.53 12.44 2.28
C PRO A 98 6.17 13.28 3.52
N PRO A 99 7.09 14.12 4.02
CA PRO A 99 6.78 15.07 5.09
C PRO A 99 5.54 15.92 4.80
N ALA A 100 4.83 16.35 5.85
CA ALA A 100 3.76 17.32 5.74
C ALA A 100 4.36 18.71 5.45
N GLY A 101 3.62 19.54 4.72
CA GLY A 101 4.01 20.91 4.40
C GLY A 101 3.11 21.52 3.33
N ALA A 102 3.08 22.86 3.30
CA ALA A 102 2.41 23.60 2.24
C ALA A 102 3.13 23.40 0.89
N ILE A 103 2.39 23.33 -0.20
CA ILE A 103 2.96 23.05 -1.52
C ILE A 103 3.89 24.18 -2.00
N LEU A 104 3.58 25.41 -1.65
CA LEU A 104 4.37 26.57 -2.09
C LEU A 104 5.76 26.64 -1.44
N SER A 105 5.91 26.08 -0.25
CA SER A 105 7.19 26.01 0.48
C SER A 105 7.97 24.73 0.26
N ALA A 106 7.42 23.79 -0.53
CA ALA A 106 8.11 22.54 -0.84
C ALA A 106 9.20 22.78 -1.90
N ASP A 107 10.42 22.32 -1.63
CA ASP A 107 11.48 22.29 -2.61
C ASP A 107 11.26 21.18 -3.66
N TRP A 108 11.98 21.28 -4.77
CA TRP A 108 11.87 20.30 -5.86
C TRP A 108 12.38 18.91 -5.44
N GLU A 109 13.35 18.86 -4.57
CA GLU A 109 13.95 17.64 -4.01
C GLU A 109 12.92 16.79 -3.27
N ALA A 110 11.98 17.43 -2.54
CA ALA A 110 10.89 16.72 -1.87
C ALA A 110 9.95 16.03 -2.88
N PHE A 111 9.68 16.67 -4.02
CA PHE A 111 8.92 16.05 -5.11
C PHE A 111 9.69 14.87 -5.73
N GLN A 112 10.97 15.06 -6.03
CA GLN A 112 11.81 14.01 -6.62
C GLN A 112 11.85 12.76 -5.74
N GLN A 113 12.10 12.94 -4.44
CA GLN A 113 12.10 11.84 -3.47
C GLN A 113 10.74 11.14 -3.38
N ALA A 114 9.65 11.91 -3.35
CA ALA A 114 8.31 11.34 -3.30
C ALA A 114 7.97 10.57 -4.57
N PHE A 115 8.29 11.09 -5.75
CA PHE A 115 8.12 10.38 -7.03
C PHE A 115 8.99 9.12 -7.10
N GLN A 116 10.23 9.19 -6.63
CA GLN A 116 11.11 8.02 -6.59
C GLN A 116 10.54 6.94 -5.70
N MET A 117 10.14 7.29 -4.48
CA MET A 117 9.63 6.33 -3.50
C MET A 117 8.29 5.73 -3.92
N HIS A 118 7.36 6.54 -4.43
CA HIS A 118 6.01 6.07 -4.76
C HIS A 118 5.92 5.51 -6.17
N LEU A 119 6.26 6.31 -7.18
CA LEU A 119 6.01 5.97 -8.58
C LEU A 119 7.12 5.09 -9.16
N HIS A 120 8.37 5.50 -9.01
CA HIS A 120 9.49 4.77 -9.62
C HIS A 120 9.63 3.36 -9.02
N CYS A 121 9.59 3.21 -7.69
CA CYS A 121 9.67 1.89 -7.07
C CYS A 121 8.51 0.99 -7.48
N SER A 122 7.29 1.52 -7.53
CA SER A 122 6.12 0.75 -7.97
C SER A 122 6.23 0.35 -9.43
N HIS A 123 6.61 1.28 -10.31
CA HIS A 123 6.79 1.00 -11.73
C HIS A 123 7.89 -0.03 -12.01
N LEU A 124 9.03 0.10 -11.32
CA LEU A 124 10.13 -0.85 -11.41
C LEU A 124 9.70 -2.27 -11.01
N SER A 125 9.02 -2.40 -9.86
CA SER A 125 8.54 -3.68 -9.35
C SER A 125 7.52 -4.33 -10.29
N VAL A 126 6.58 -3.53 -10.80
CA VAL A 126 5.59 -3.97 -11.79
C VAL A 126 6.28 -4.49 -13.05
N ARG A 127 7.21 -3.72 -13.62
CA ARG A 127 7.95 -4.15 -14.83
C ARG A 127 8.68 -5.50 -14.65
N LEU A 128 9.23 -5.74 -13.47
CA LEU A 128 9.95 -6.96 -13.17
C LEU A 128 9.01 -8.16 -12.94
N MET A 129 7.84 -7.95 -12.34
CA MET A 129 6.93 -9.03 -11.95
C MET A 129 5.90 -9.37 -13.04
N THR A 130 5.53 -8.40 -13.89
CA THR A 130 4.40 -8.53 -14.82
C THR A 130 4.61 -9.64 -15.84
N GLU A 131 5.83 -9.88 -16.32
CA GLU A 131 6.08 -10.94 -17.31
C GLU A 131 5.70 -12.32 -16.75
N LYS A 132 6.08 -12.61 -15.52
CA LYS A 132 5.68 -13.85 -14.85
C LYS A 132 4.18 -13.91 -14.53
N MET A 133 3.56 -12.79 -14.17
CA MET A 133 2.11 -12.71 -14.00
C MET A 133 1.37 -13.01 -15.31
N LYS A 134 1.89 -12.53 -16.46
CA LYS A 134 1.34 -12.85 -17.81
C LYS A 134 1.45 -14.34 -18.13
N GLU A 135 2.60 -14.96 -17.86
CA GLU A 135 2.84 -16.39 -18.12
C GLU A 135 1.83 -17.27 -17.36
N VAL A 136 1.49 -16.91 -16.12
CA VAL A 136 0.54 -17.68 -15.30
C VAL A 136 -0.92 -17.24 -15.45
N GLY A 137 -1.20 -16.18 -16.21
CA GLY A 137 -2.55 -15.65 -16.42
C GLY A 137 -3.20 -15.10 -15.14
N TYR A 138 -2.40 -14.70 -14.15
CA TYR A 138 -2.90 -14.17 -12.88
C TYR A 138 -1.95 -13.12 -12.31
N GLY A 139 -2.46 -11.92 -12.07
CA GLY A 139 -1.76 -10.86 -11.37
C GLY A 139 -2.72 -9.94 -10.63
N ARG A 140 -2.31 -9.49 -9.45
CA ARG A 140 -3.05 -8.53 -8.63
C ARG A 140 -2.07 -7.45 -8.16
N ILE A 141 -2.22 -6.25 -8.70
CA ILE A 141 -1.40 -5.08 -8.36
C ILE A 141 -2.29 -4.12 -7.59
N ILE A 142 -1.97 -3.87 -6.32
CA ILE A 142 -2.77 -3.06 -5.42
C ILE A 142 -1.90 -1.95 -4.86
N ASN A 143 -2.29 -0.70 -5.10
CA ASN A 143 -1.57 0.48 -4.63
C ASN A 143 -2.31 1.10 -3.45
N ILE A 144 -1.64 1.25 -2.33
CA ILE A 144 -2.16 1.97 -1.16
C ILE A 144 -1.77 3.44 -1.32
N ILE A 145 -2.72 4.26 -1.72
CA ILE A 145 -2.45 5.68 -1.99
C ILE A 145 -3.12 6.61 -0.97
N SER A 146 -4.19 7.32 -1.29
CA SER A 146 -4.83 8.24 -0.33
C SER A 146 -6.16 8.76 -0.89
N THR A 147 -7.10 9.13 -0.01
CA THR A 147 -8.27 9.92 -0.37
C THR A 147 -7.91 11.29 -0.96
N SER A 148 -6.68 11.77 -0.77
CA SER A 148 -6.19 13.01 -1.38
C SER A 148 -6.21 13.02 -2.90
N VAL A 149 -6.30 11.86 -3.54
CA VAL A 149 -6.53 11.72 -4.99
C VAL A 149 -7.90 12.29 -5.41
N ARG A 150 -8.88 12.23 -4.53
CA ARG A 150 -10.24 12.74 -4.76
C ARG A 150 -10.46 14.13 -4.17
N MET A 151 -9.89 14.36 -3.02
CA MET A 151 -10.01 15.63 -2.28
C MET A 151 -8.66 15.95 -1.63
N PRO A 152 -7.90 16.89 -2.20
CA PRO A 152 -6.61 17.29 -1.64
C PRO A 152 -6.71 17.61 -0.15
N ILE A 153 -5.67 17.22 0.60
CA ILE A 153 -5.61 17.45 2.04
C ILE A 153 -4.65 18.62 2.28
N ASP A 154 -5.10 19.62 3.01
CA ASP A 154 -4.29 20.79 3.36
C ASP A 154 -3.02 20.38 4.11
N GLY A 155 -1.92 21.07 3.83
CA GLY A 155 -0.63 20.77 4.42
C GLY A 155 0.03 19.46 3.92
N LEU A 156 -0.48 18.82 2.85
CA LEU A 156 0.11 17.62 2.26
C LEU A 156 0.42 17.79 0.76
N GLY A 157 0.93 18.95 0.34
CA GLY A 157 1.05 19.33 -1.07
C GLY A 157 1.82 18.33 -1.93
N VAL A 158 3.03 17.93 -1.52
CA VAL A 158 3.86 16.95 -2.25
C VAL A 158 3.16 15.58 -2.31
N SER A 159 2.56 15.16 -1.18
CA SER A 159 1.84 13.88 -1.11
C SER A 159 0.61 13.87 -2.03
N ASN A 160 -0.19 14.94 -2.02
CA ASN A 160 -1.37 15.06 -2.89
C ASN A 160 -0.98 14.89 -4.36
N THR A 161 0.07 15.59 -4.80
CA THR A 161 0.58 15.55 -6.18
C THR A 161 1.05 14.14 -6.58
N THR A 162 1.89 13.54 -5.77
CA THR A 162 2.47 12.23 -6.10
C THR A 162 1.45 11.10 -6.04
N ARG A 163 0.46 11.17 -5.12
CA ARG A 163 -0.64 10.20 -5.03
C ARG A 163 -1.60 10.31 -6.22
N ALA A 164 -1.87 11.52 -6.72
CA ALA A 164 -2.66 11.72 -7.93
C ALA A 164 -1.94 11.14 -9.17
N ALA A 165 -0.63 11.35 -9.28
CA ALA A 165 0.18 10.75 -10.35
C ALA A 165 0.13 9.22 -10.30
N MET A 166 0.23 8.60 -9.10
CA MET A 166 0.08 7.16 -8.93
C MET A 166 -1.29 6.64 -9.39
N ALA A 167 -2.37 7.38 -9.11
CA ALA A 167 -3.71 6.96 -9.53
C ALA A 167 -3.86 6.97 -11.06
N SER A 168 -3.33 7.99 -11.74
CA SER A 168 -3.32 8.08 -13.19
C SER A 168 -2.46 6.97 -13.83
N TRP A 169 -1.25 6.75 -13.30
CA TRP A 169 -0.37 5.67 -13.73
C TRP A 169 -1.03 4.30 -13.57
N ALA A 170 -1.66 4.03 -12.44
CA ALA A 170 -2.33 2.75 -12.18
C ALA A 170 -3.50 2.51 -13.15
N LYS A 171 -4.26 3.57 -13.49
CA LYS A 171 -5.36 3.47 -14.46
C LYS A 171 -4.86 3.14 -15.86
N THR A 172 -3.77 3.78 -16.30
CA THR A 172 -3.12 3.49 -17.59
C THR A 172 -2.63 2.04 -17.62
N LEU A 173 -1.89 1.62 -16.61
CA LEU A 173 -1.37 0.25 -16.50
C LEU A 173 -2.49 -0.79 -16.50
N ALA A 174 -3.61 -0.53 -15.82
CA ALA A 174 -4.73 -1.45 -15.78
C ALA A 174 -5.26 -1.81 -17.17
N ASN A 175 -5.35 -0.83 -18.07
CA ASN A 175 -5.80 -1.06 -19.45
C ASN A 175 -4.80 -1.92 -20.25
N GLU A 176 -3.50 -1.73 -20.01
CA GLU A 176 -2.44 -2.44 -20.74
C GLU A 176 -2.32 -3.92 -20.31
N VAL A 177 -2.56 -4.23 -19.03
CA VAL A 177 -2.32 -5.57 -18.50
C VAL A 177 -3.59 -6.43 -18.34
N ALA A 178 -4.78 -5.82 -18.44
CA ALA A 178 -6.05 -6.53 -18.30
C ALA A 178 -6.21 -7.74 -19.24
N PRO A 179 -5.77 -7.69 -20.53
CA PRO A 179 -5.87 -8.85 -21.43
C PRO A 179 -5.13 -10.10 -20.92
N TYR A 180 -4.20 -9.94 -19.99
CA TYR A 180 -3.40 -11.04 -19.43
C TYR A 180 -3.94 -11.57 -18.09
N GLY A 181 -5.16 -11.23 -17.70
CA GLY A 181 -5.75 -11.65 -16.42
C GLY A 181 -5.16 -10.92 -15.20
N ILE A 182 -4.49 -9.79 -15.43
CA ILE A 182 -3.87 -8.96 -14.38
C ILE A 182 -4.78 -7.78 -14.06
N THR A 183 -5.09 -7.57 -12.78
CA THR A 183 -5.85 -6.39 -12.33
C THR A 183 -4.94 -5.39 -11.61
N VAL A 184 -5.22 -4.11 -11.78
CA VAL A 184 -4.52 -3.01 -11.10
C VAL A 184 -5.54 -2.09 -10.46
N ASN A 185 -5.48 -1.98 -9.13
CA ASN A 185 -6.44 -1.17 -8.38
C ASN A 185 -5.74 -0.33 -7.32
N ASN A 186 -6.39 0.74 -6.92
CA ASN A 186 -5.94 1.60 -5.84
C ASN A 186 -6.90 1.48 -4.66
N ILE A 187 -6.35 1.49 -3.45
CA ILE A 187 -7.11 1.74 -2.23
C ILE A 187 -6.77 3.15 -1.78
N LEU A 188 -7.80 3.91 -1.42
CA LEU A 188 -7.70 5.28 -0.92
C LEU A 188 -8.06 5.31 0.58
N PRO A 189 -7.09 5.03 1.48
CA PRO A 189 -7.36 5.12 2.90
C PRO A 189 -7.70 6.56 3.31
N GLY A 190 -8.67 6.69 4.21
CA GLY A 190 -8.87 7.89 4.99
C GLY A 190 -7.94 7.95 6.20
N PHE A 191 -8.37 8.61 7.26
CA PHE A 191 -7.65 8.64 8.54
C PHE A 191 -7.67 7.24 9.17
N THR A 192 -6.53 6.55 9.08
CA THR A 192 -6.32 5.19 9.58
C THR A 192 -5.36 5.22 10.77
N ALA A 193 -5.73 4.57 11.87
CA ALA A 193 -4.99 4.55 13.14
C ALA A 193 -3.63 3.86 12.98
N THR A 194 -2.62 4.64 12.67
CA THR A 194 -1.23 4.23 12.45
C THR A 194 -0.28 5.25 13.06
N GLU A 195 0.98 4.89 13.29
CA GLU A 195 2.01 5.83 13.73
C GLU A 195 2.12 7.07 12.81
N ARG A 196 1.88 6.89 11.50
CA ARG A 196 1.87 8.01 10.55
C ARG A 196 0.75 9.01 10.84
N LEU A 197 -0.46 8.53 11.13
CA LEU A 197 -1.57 9.39 11.49
C LEU A 197 -1.30 10.10 12.82
N ASP A 198 -0.73 9.38 13.77
CA ASP A 198 -0.39 9.92 15.09
C ASP A 198 0.58 11.10 14.97
N THR A 199 1.65 10.96 14.17
CA THR A 199 2.58 12.06 13.86
C THR A 199 1.88 13.24 13.16
N LEU A 200 0.93 12.97 12.24
CA LEU A 200 0.18 14.04 11.58
C LEU A 200 -0.74 14.78 12.54
N MET A 201 -1.36 14.08 13.50
CA MET A 201 -2.19 14.72 14.54
C MET A 201 -1.36 15.67 15.41
N GLU A 202 -0.11 15.31 15.75
CA GLU A 202 0.82 16.18 16.49
C GLU A 202 1.15 17.45 15.68
N ILE A 203 1.56 17.30 14.42
CA ILE A 203 1.89 18.43 13.54
C ILE A 203 0.71 19.37 13.36
N TRP A 204 -0.49 18.82 13.11
CA TRP A 204 -1.68 19.65 12.91
C TRP A 204 -2.18 20.29 14.22
N ALA A 205 -2.03 19.64 15.36
CA ALA A 205 -2.31 20.22 16.67
C ALA A 205 -1.45 21.48 16.91
N GLU A 206 -0.13 21.35 16.67
CA GLU A 206 0.79 22.47 16.79
C GLU A 206 0.44 23.63 15.83
N GLN A 207 0.14 23.32 14.55
CA GLN A 207 -0.24 24.32 13.54
C GLN A 207 -1.55 25.05 13.88
N ASN A 208 -2.49 24.36 14.52
CA ASN A 208 -3.81 24.88 14.86
C ASN A 208 -3.88 25.48 16.28
N GLY A 209 -2.79 25.42 17.06
CA GLY A 209 -2.76 25.88 18.45
C GLY A 209 -3.67 25.06 19.38
N LEU A 210 -3.81 23.76 19.11
CA LEU A 210 -4.66 22.82 19.85
C LEU A 210 -3.80 21.79 20.59
N SER A 211 -4.38 21.15 21.60
CA SER A 211 -3.82 19.90 22.12
C SER A 211 -3.99 18.76 21.09
N LYS A 212 -3.18 17.70 21.20
CA LYS A 212 -3.28 16.52 20.34
C LYS A 212 -4.68 15.86 20.45
N GLU A 213 -5.23 15.81 21.66
CA GLU A 213 -6.54 15.24 21.96
C GLU A 213 -7.67 16.03 21.29
N GLU A 214 -7.60 17.36 21.32
CA GLU A 214 -8.57 18.24 20.64
C GLU A 214 -8.48 18.06 19.13
N GLN A 215 -7.27 18.02 18.55
CA GLN A 215 -7.05 17.79 17.13
C GLN A 215 -7.61 16.42 16.70
N ILE A 216 -7.38 15.35 17.47
CA ILE A 216 -7.95 14.02 17.24
C ILE A 216 -9.48 14.07 17.28
N SER A 217 -10.05 14.74 18.28
CA SER A 217 -11.49 14.88 18.42
C SER A 217 -12.12 15.59 17.23
N GLN A 218 -11.56 16.74 16.82
CA GLN A 218 -12.03 17.47 15.62
C GLN A 218 -11.89 16.64 14.35
N SER A 219 -10.77 15.92 14.20
CA SER A 219 -10.54 15.05 13.04
C SER A 219 -11.60 13.94 12.96
N LYS A 220 -11.94 13.29 14.08
CA LYS A 220 -13.01 12.28 14.14
C LYS A 220 -14.39 12.88 13.82
N LEU A 221 -14.67 14.12 14.24
CA LEU A 221 -15.92 14.82 13.89
C LEU A 221 -16.06 15.07 12.39
N SER A 222 -14.96 15.18 11.64
CA SER A 222 -14.98 15.34 10.19
C SER A 222 -15.34 14.04 9.42
N ILE A 223 -15.36 12.90 10.13
CA ILE A 223 -15.66 11.58 9.55
C ILE A 223 -17.11 11.21 9.91
N PRO A 224 -17.98 10.86 8.97
CA PRO A 224 -19.35 10.42 9.27
C PRO A 224 -19.42 9.28 10.29
N MET A 225 -18.51 8.28 10.20
CA MET A 225 -18.41 7.18 11.18
C MET A 225 -17.83 7.58 12.53
N ARG A 226 -17.39 8.86 12.74
CA ARG A 226 -16.91 9.42 14.02
C ARG A 226 -15.72 8.69 14.64
N ARG A 227 -14.97 7.94 13.87
CA ARG A 227 -13.75 7.26 14.29
C ARG A 227 -12.73 7.20 13.17
N PHE A 228 -11.50 6.95 13.51
CA PHE A 228 -10.49 6.54 12.53
C PHE A 228 -10.75 5.08 12.11
N GLY A 229 -10.39 4.75 10.87
CA GLY A 229 -10.33 3.37 10.42
C GLY A 229 -9.15 2.63 11.07
N THR A 230 -9.20 1.31 11.09
CA THR A 230 -8.07 0.48 11.51
C THR A 230 -7.26 0.02 10.28
N PRO A 231 -5.99 -0.34 10.45
CA PRO A 231 -5.20 -0.94 9.38
C PRO A 231 -5.86 -2.20 8.79
N GLU A 232 -6.55 -2.98 9.61
CA GLU A 232 -7.25 -4.20 9.23
C GLU A 232 -8.41 -3.92 8.27
N GLU A 233 -9.17 -2.84 8.47
CA GLU A 233 -10.26 -2.44 7.57
C GLU A 233 -9.75 -2.08 6.16
N ILE A 234 -8.52 -1.59 6.04
CA ILE A 234 -7.85 -1.38 4.75
C ILE A 234 -7.35 -2.71 4.19
N ALA A 235 -6.83 -3.59 5.05
CA ALA A 235 -6.29 -4.88 4.67
C ALA A 235 -7.37 -5.82 4.12
N ASP A 236 -8.59 -5.78 4.66
CA ASP A 236 -9.72 -6.59 4.18
C ASP A 236 -10.09 -6.25 2.73
N VAL A 237 -10.07 -4.96 2.39
CA VAL A 237 -10.30 -4.52 1.00
C VAL A 237 -9.13 -4.95 0.11
N ALA A 238 -7.89 -4.89 0.59
CA ALA A 238 -6.73 -5.38 -0.16
C ALA A 238 -6.80 -6.89 -0.39
N ALA A 239 -7.21 -7.66 0.60
CA ALA A 239 -7.40 -9.11 0.51
C ALA A 239 -8.50 -9.47 -0.50
N PHE A 240 -9.63 -8.77 -0.50
CA PHE A 240 -10.64 -8.93 -1.54
C PHE A 240 -10.08 -8.66 -2.93
N LEU A 241 -9.40 -7.53 -3.14
CA LEU A 241 -8.82 -7.18 -4.43
C LEU A 241 -7.71 -8.14 -4.88
N ALA A 242 -7.01 -8.76 -3.94
CA ALA A 242 -5.99 -9.76 -4.21
C ALA A 242 -6.59 -11.12 -4.65
N SER A 243 -7.86 -11.36 -4.38
CA SER A 243 -8.49 -12.66 -4.54
C SER A 243 -9.08 -12.90 -5.94
N PRO A 244 -9.44 -14.15 -6.26
CA PRO A 244 -10.21 -14.49 -7.47
C PRO A 244 -11.58 -13.79 -7.53
N ALA A 245 -12.21 -13.48 -6.37
CA ALA A 245 -13.50 -12.80 -6.32
C ALA A 245 -13.48 -11.41 -6.95
N ALA A 246 -12.30 -10.75 -7.03
CA ALA A 246 -12.13 -9.45 -7.66
C ALA A 246 -11.62 -9.52 -9.11
N SER A 247 -11.73 -10.65 -9.79
CA SER A 247 -11.16 -10.87 -11.13
C SER A 247 -11.66 -9.92 -12.22
N TYR A 248 -12.82 -9.29 -12.02
CA TYR A 248 -13.41 -8.31 -12.95
C TYR A 248 -13.31 -6.86 -12.43
N VAL A 249 -12.59 -6.65 -11.32
CA VAL A 249 -12.36 -5.33 -10.73
C VAL A 249 -10.97 -4.86 -11.13
N THR A 250 -10.86 -3.92 -12.07
CA THR A 250 -9.58 -3.36 -12.49
C THR A 250 -9.69 -1.89 -12.86
N GLY A 251 -8.62 -1.13 -12.69
CA GLY A 251 -8.54 0.29 -13.00
C GLY A 251 -9.40 1.17 -12.09
N THR A 252 -9.77 0.70 -10.90
CA THR A 252 -10.60 1.45 -9.95
C THR A 252 -9.78 1.99 -8.77
N SER A 253 -10.35 2.99 -8.10
CA SER A 253 -9.85 3.56 -6.85
C SER A 253 -10.95 3.44 -5.80
N ILE A 254 -10.77 2.53 -4.85
CA ILE A 254 -11.73 2.24 -3.79
C ILE A 254 -11.42 3.11 -2.57
N ILE A 255 -12.39 3.93 -2.17
CA ILE A 255 -12.30 4.79 -0.99
C ILE A 255 -12.65 3.96 0.25
N VAL A 256 -11.78 4.03 1.29
CA VAL A 256 -11.99 3.38 2.59
C VAL A 256 -11.70 4.41 3.67
N ASP A 257 -12.72 5.23 4.03
CA ASP A 257 -12.52 6.45 4.82
C ASP A 257 -13.66 6.80 5.79
N GLY A 258 -14.57 5.88 6.05
CA GLY A 258 -15.72 6.11 6.92
C GLY A 258 -16.70 7.17 6.42
N GLY A 259 -16.71 7.44 5.10
CA GLY A 259 -17.58 8.41 4.45
C GLY A 259 -17.07 9.85 4.45
N ARG A 260 -15.79 10.07 4.76
CA ARG A 260 -15.19 11.43 4.85
C ARG A 260 -15.14 12.13 3.50
N THR A 261 -14.81 11.42 2.44
CA THR A 261 -14.72 11.98 1.08
C THR A 261 -16.12 12.21 0.52
N LYS A 262 -16.44 13.46 0.17
CA LYS A 262 -17.76 13.86 -0.29
C LYS A 262 -17.94 13.82 -1.82
N SER A 263 -16.87 13.57 -2.58
CA SER A 263 -16.95 13.44 -4.05
C SER A 263 -17.47 12.04 -4.44
N LEU A 264 -18.26 12.00 -5.51
CA LEU A 264 -18.71 10.77 -6.17
C LEU A 264 -17.61 10.17 -7.05
#